data_50406219bf34a5fd37745fe7104b1890
#
_entry.id   50406219bf34a5fd37745fe7104b1890
#
_cell.length_a   1.000
_cell.length_b   1.000
_cell.length_c   1.000
_cell.angle_alpha   90.00
_cell.angle_beta   90.00
_cell.angle_gamma   90.00
#
_symmetry.space_group_name_H-M   'P 1'
#
loop_
_entity.id
_entity.type
_entity.pdbx_description
1 polymer ?
#
loop_
_entity_poly.entity_id
_entity_poly.type
_entity_poly.pdbx_seq_one_letter_code
_entity_poly.pdbx_strand_id
1 'polypeptide(L)'
;MPEKKIMWPHTTRPDYDKAEYVKAEIEKMREFAFKEIDEAMSINNRVYKNICLFSLIDCFAQEYANYPTSGLSKAFCDFILKFQDYYDYLELPEPVTLFYDYEPKLRELASGAEIPAPELPEPGTEVSIDDLGPLDGQKVSEVIRTNKAEEILTVIRREEGRKEAKNYRRNHRLIHLIYKMRSKAVHELSRMGNENKWEIEDGRDEPFYRDMVRLYEFEGNIVSEDFYELVIPNRFIYNLTQNTLSNFFDFCLKEQRLPLENRSNFKRAVDLTWRD
;
A
#
# COMPACT_ATOMS: atom_id res chain seq x y z
N MET A 1 38.10 -22.01 -21.62
CA MET A 1 37.41 -23.14 -20.94
C MET A 1 36.07 -23.31 -21.62
N PRO A 2 35.73 -24.48 -22.14
CA PRO A 2 34.48 -24.70 -22.84
C PRO A 2 33.32 -24.68 -21.83
N GLU A 3 32.28 -23.90 -22.16
CA GLU A 3 31.01 -23.83 -21.39
C GLU A 3 30.40 -25.23 -21.34
N LYS A 4 30.25 -25.78 -20.13
CA LYS A 4 29.48 -27.00 -19.91
C LYS A 4 27.99 -26.65 -20.13
N LYS A 5 27.47 -26.97 -21.32
CA LYS A 5 26.03 -27.10 -21.54
C LYS A 5 25.51 -28.18 -20.60
N ILE A 6 24.78 -27.75 -19.57
CA ILE A 6 23.99 -28.65 -18.73
C ILE A 6 22.86 -29.16 -19.60
N MET A 7 23.02 -30.34 -20.18
CA MET A 7 21.91 -31.05 -20.81
C MET A 7 21.05 -31.63 -19.70
N TRP A 8 19.83 -31.12 -19.59
CA TRP A 8 18.81 -31.74 -18.77
C TRP A 8 18.47 -33.11 -19.35
N PRO A 9 18.32 -34.16 -18.53
CA PRO A 9 17.85 -35.43 -19.03
C PRO A 9 16.51 -35.20 -19.70
N HIS A 10 16.42 -35.54 -21.00
CA HIS A 10 15.18 -35.66 -21.74
C HIS A 10 14.39 -36.83 -21.14
N THR A 11 13.72 -36.61 -20.01
CA THR A 11 12.62 -37.47 -19.62
C THR A 11 11.57 -37.26 -20.68
N THR A 12 11.28 -38.25 -21.46
CA THR A 12 10.11 -38.36 -22.31
C THR A 12 8.90 -38.15 -21.39
N ARG A 13 8.48 -36.90 -21.26
CA ARG A 13 7.23 -36.60 -20.57
C ARG A 13 6.11 -37.18 -21.41
N PRO A 14 5.14 -37.89 -20.81
CA PRO A 14 3.91 -38.22 -21.50
C PRO A 14 3.35 -36.94 -22.13
N ASP A 15 2.73 -37.08 -23.30
CA ASP A 15 2.01 -35.93 -23.97
C ASP A 15 0.92 -35.39 -23.07
N TYR A 16 1.34 -34.68 -22.04
CA TYR A 16 0.41 -33.86 -21.26
C TYR A 16 -0.02 -32.69 -22.16
N ASP A 17 -1.30 -32.55 -22.34
CA ASP A 17 -1.85 -31.33 -22.90
C ASP A 17 -1.23 -30.15 -22.14
N LYS A 18 -0.51 -29.29 -22.84
CA LYS A 18 0.19 -28.14 -22.24
C LYS A 18 -0.79 -27.28 -21.40
N ALA A 19 -2.03 -27.18 -21.83
CA ALA A 19 -3.08 -26.43 -21.15
C ALA A 19 -3.46 -27.08 -19.81
N GLU A 20 -3.59 -28.42 -19.76
CA GLU A 20 -3.87 -29.15 -18.52
C GLU A 20 -2.73 -29.02 -17.51
N TYR A 21 -1.48 -29.10 -17.98
CA TYR A 21 -0.32 -28.88 -17.13
C TYR A 21 -0.28 -27.48 -16.53
N VAL A 22 -0.47 -26.45 -17.37
CA VAL A 22 -0.49 -25.04 -16.91
C VAL A 22 -1.60 -24.84 -15.90
N LYS A 23 -2.80 -25.37 -16.15
CA LYS A 23 -3.94 -25.30 -15.23
C LYS A 23 -3.59 -25.95 -13.88
N ALA A 24 -3.07 -27.16 -13.88
CA ALA A 24 -2.72 -27.88 -12.65
C ALA A 24 -1.67 -27.12 -11.81
N GLU A 25 -0.65 -26.53 -12.47
CA GLU A 25 0.36 -25.73 -11.76
C GLU A 25 -0.22 -24.41 -11.20
N ILE A 26 -1.15 -23.76 -11.91
CA ILE A 26 -1.83 -22.56 -11.40
C ILE A 26 -2.66 -22.90 -10.18
N GLU A 27 -3.46 -23.98 -10.22
CA GLU A 27 -4.30 -24.40 -9.09
C GLU A 27 -3.43 -24.75 -7.86
N LYS A 28 -2.34 -25.44 -8.05
CA LYS A 28 -1.40 -25.75 -6.98
C LYS A 28 -0.79 -24.49 -6.34
N MET A 29 -0.39 -23.51 -7.16
CA MET A 29 0.13 -22.24 -6.66
C MET A 29 -0.96 -21.43 -5.94
N ARG A 30 -2.19 -21.47 -6.45
CA ARG A 30 -3.36 -20.86 -5.81
C ARG A 30 -3.60 -21.44 -4.42
N GLU A 31 -3.68 -22.77 -4.31
CA GLU A 31 -3.82 -23.47 -3.02
C GLU A 31 -2.72 -23.08 -2.03
N PHE A 32 -1.46 -23.08 -2.50
CA PHE A 32 -0.35 -22.64 -1.68
C PHE A 32 -0.51 -21.19 -1.21
N ALA A 33 -0.80 -20.24 -2.09
CA ALA A 33 -0.93 -18.84 -1.74
C ALA A 33 -2.06 -18.59 -0.73
N PHE A 34 -3.21 -19.23 -0.90
CA PHE A 34 -4.34 -19.09 0.03
C PHE A 34 -4.05 -19.74 1.39
N LYS A 35 -3.35 -20.86 1.42
CA LYS A 35 -2.87 -21.46 2.67
C LYS A 35 -1.93 -20.51 3.42
N GLU A 36 -0.96 -19.90 2.74
CA GLU A 36 -0.05 -18.91 3.34
C GLU A 36 -0.79 -17.67 3.87
N ILE A 37 -1.84 -17.22 3.18
CA ILE A 37 -2.72 -16.13 3.64
C ILE A 37 -3.40 -16.51 4.96
N ASP A 38 -3.97 -17.71 5.06
CA ASP A 38 -4.66 -18.18 6.27
C ASP A 38 -3.67 -18.40 7.42
N GLU A 39 -2.49 -18.94 7.14
CA GLU A 39 -1.41 -19.07 8.12
C GLU A 39 -0.92 -17.71 8.62
N ALA A 40 -0.77 -16.71 7.73
CA ALA A 40 -0.44 -15.35 8.12
C ALA A 40 -1.47 -14.75 9.07
N MET A 41 -2.76 -15.02 8.86
CA MET A 41 -3.83 -14.55 9.74
C MET A 41 -3.81 -15.21 11.11
N SER A 42 -3.24 -16.39 11.26
CA SER A 42 -3.07 -17.07 12.55
C SER A 42 -1.96 -16.48 13.43
N ILE A 43 -1.08 -15.65 12.88
CA ILE A 43 0.02 -15.00 13.60
C ILE A 43 -0.55 -14.00 14.61
N ASN A 44 -0.19 -14.13 15.90
CA ASN A 44 -0.67 -13.20 16.92
C ASN A 44 -0.11 -11.79 16.80
N ASN A 45 1.14 -11.65 16.29
CA ASN A 45 1.76 -10.36 16.10
C ASN A 45 1.24 -9.68 14.82
N ARG A 46 0.55 -8.55 15.01
CA ARG A 46 -0.12 -7.80 13.94
C ARG A 46 0.82 -7.31 12.85
N VAL A 47 2.04 -6.90 13.24
CA VAL A 47 3.04 -6.42 12.29
C VAL A 47 3.55 -7.56 11.42
N TYR A 48 3.88 -8.70 12.03
CA TYR A 48 4.33 -9.89 11.28
C TYR A 48 3.23 -10.43 10.35
N LYS A 49 1.98 -10.41 10.79
CA LYS A 49 0.82 -10.75 9.96
C LYS A 49 0.82 -9.93 8.66
N ASN A 50 0.90 -8.61 8.78
CA ASN A 50 0.92 -7.72 7.62
C ASN A 50 2.15 -7.92 6.74
N ILE A 51 3.32 -8.16 7.33
CA ILE A 51 4.55 -8.43 6.55
C ILE A 51 4.36 -9.67 5.69
N CYS A 52 3.80 -10.75 6.23
CA CYS A 52 3.54 -11.97 5.47
C CYS A 52 2.56 -11.70 4.32
N LEU A 53 1.43 -11.03 4.59
CA LEU A 53 0.45 -10.68 3.56
C LEU A 53 1.05 -9.80 2.45
N PHE A 54 1.80 -8.76 2.82
CA PHE A 54 2.46 -7.90 1.84
C PHE A 54 3.55 -8.61 1.05
N SER A 55 4.27 -9.55 1.67
CA SER A 55 5.30 -10.33 0.99
C SER A 55 4.71 -11.23 -0.09
N LEU A 56 3.52 -11.78 0.14
CA LEU A 56 2.79 -12.56 -0.87
C LEU A 56 2.42 -11.68 -2.08
N ILE A 57 1.83 -10.50 -1.82
CA ILE A 57 1.51 -9.55 -2.91
C ILE A 57 2.78 -9.16 -3.67
N ASP A 58 3.86 -8.81 -2.96
CA ASP A 58 5.13 -8.42 -3.58
C ASP A 58 5.70 -9.51 -4.49
N CYS A 59 5.65 -10.77 -4.05
CA CYS A 59 6.15 -11.90 -4.81
C CYS A 59 5.48 -11.96 -6.19
N PHE A 60 4.15 -11.96 -6.22
CA PHE A 60 3.40 -12.05 -7.47
C PHE A 60 3.45 -10.76 -8.28
N ALA A 61 3.46 -9.60 -7.62
CA ALA A 61 3.55 -8.30 -8.28
C ALA A 61 4.89 -8.11 -9.03
N GLN A 62 6.01 -8.51 -8.43
CA GLN A 62 7.33 -8.43 -9.06
C GLN A 62 7.44 -9.33 -10.27
N GLU A 63 6.94 -10.57 -10.16
CA GLU A 63 6.93 -11.51 -11.28
C GLU A 63 6.01 -11.03 -12.41
N TYR A 64 4.83 -10.51 -12.07
CA TYR A 64 3.90 -9.99 -13.06
C TYR A 64 4.47 -8.77 -13.82
N ALA A 65 5.13 -7.86 -13.13
CA ALA A 65 5.68 -6.62 -13.68
C ALA A 65 7.05 -6.78 -14.37
N ASN A 66 7.66 -7.97 -14.37
CA ASN A 66 9.04 -8.19 -14.83
C ASN A 66 10.04 -7.28 -14.09
N TYR A 67 10.01 -7.29 -12.75
CA TYR A 67 11.01 -6.59 -11.95
C TYR A 67 12.45 -7.02 -12.35
N PRO A 68 13.47 -6.13 -12.46
CA PRO A 68 13.55 -4.80 -11.79
C PRO A 68 13.16 -3.60 -12.63
N THR A 69 12.67 -3.76 -13.85
CA THR A 69 12.44 -2.64 -14.79
C THR A 69 11.38 -1.64 -14.34
N SER A 70 10.39 -2.09 -13.55
CA SER A 70 9.26 -1.24 -13.12
C SER A 70 9.45 -0.54 -11.77
N GLY A 71 10.43 -0.99 -10.95
CA GLY A 71 10.56 -0.57 -9.55
C GLY A 71 9.51 -1.19 -8.62
N LEU A 72 9.88 -1.47 -7.36
CA LEU A 72 9.03 -2.21 -6.40
C LEU A 72 7.69 -1.53 -6.12
N SER A 73 7.72 -0.22 -5.81
CA SER A 73 6.51 0.54 -5.50
C SER A 73 5.51 0.52 -6.65
N LYS A 74 5.99 0.71 -7.86
CA LYS A 74 5.13 0.71 -9.05
C LYS A 74 4.57 -0.69 -9.30
N ALA A 75 5.39 -1.73 -9.23
CA ALA A 75 4.95 -3.11 -9.42
C ALA A 75 3.84 -3.48 -8.42
N PHE A 76 4.03 -3.18 -7.14
CA PHE A 76 3.07 -3.44 -6.08
C PHE A 76 1.74 -2.71 -6.31
N CYS A 77 1.80 -1.39 -6.52
CA CYS A 77 0.59 -0.59 -6.70
C CYS A 77 -0.18 -0.97 -7.96
N ASP A 78 0.50 -1.09 -9.10
CA ASP A 78 -0.14 -1.44 -10.38
C ASP A 78 -0.76 -2.85 -10.34
N PHE A 79 -0.12 -3.79 -9.62
CA PHE A 79 -0.63 -5.14 -9.46
C PHE A 79 -1.94 -5.16 -8.67
N ILE A 80 -1.97 -4.51 -7.49
CA ILE A 80 -3.19 -4.42 -6.69
C ILE A 80 -4.29 -3.73 -7.49
N LEU A 81 -4.02 -2.55 -8.06
CA LEU A 81 -5.02 -1.78 -8.80
C LEU A 81 -5.59 -2.53 -10.02
N LYS A 82 -4.80 -3.43 -10.60
CA LYS A 82 -5.24 -4.23 -11.74
C LYS A 82 -6.13 -5.40 -11.34
N PHE A 83 -5.85 -6.04 -10.22
CA PHE A 83 -6.48 -7.31 -9.85
C PHE A 83 -7.46 -7.21 -8.69
N GLN A 84 -7.52 -6.10 -7.94
CA GLN A 84 -8.60 -5.85 -7.00
C GLN A 84 -9.78 -5.18 -7.71
N ASP A 85 -11.01 -5.52 -7.35
CA ASP A 85 -12.25 -4.99 -7.97
C ASP A 85 -13.27 -4.43 -6.96
N TYR A 86 -12.96 -4.48 -5.65
CA TYR A 86 -13.87 -4.00 -4.61
C TYR A 86 -13.58 -2.59 -4.09
N TYR A 87 -12.35 -2.08 -4.30
CA TYR A 87 -11.89 -0.85 -3.66
C TYR A 87 -11.52 0.22 -4.69
N ASP A 88 -12.51 0.79 -5.36
CA ASP A 88 -12.37 1.83 -6.38
C ASP A 88 -11.67 3.11 -5.85
N TYR A 89 -11.72 3.33 -4.53
CA TYR A 89 -11.13 4.47 -3.87
C TYR A 89 -9.61 4.37 -3.63
N LEU A 90 -8.97 3.24 -3.90
CA LEU A 90 -7.51 3.09 -3.70
C LEU A 90 -6.67 4.03 -4.55
N GLU A 91 -7.15 4.43 -5.72
CA GLU A 91 -6.48 5.39 -6.60
C GLU A 91 -6.70 6.85 -6.19
N LEU A 92 -7.64 7.11 -5.30
CA LEU A 92 -7.98 8.45 -4.89
C LEU A 92 -7.01 8.95 -3.81
N PRO A 93 -6.70 10.26 -3.80
CA PRO A 93 -5.88 10.84 -2.75
C PRO A 93 -6.65 10.89 -1.43
N GLU A 94 -5.98 10.52 -0.36
CA GLU A 94 -6.50 10.50 0.98
C GLU A 94 -6.35 11.90 1.61
N PRO A 95 -7.43 12.57 2.02
CA PRO A 95 -7.42 13.99 2.34
C PRO A 95 -6.73 14.32 3.66
N VAL A 96 -6.81 13.46 4.67
CA VAL A 96 -6.29 13.76 6.02
C VAL A 96 -4.77 13.75 6.04
N THR A 97 -4.13 12.70 5.49
CA THR A 97 -2.67 12.66 5.39
C THR A 97 -2.14 13.72 4.42
N LEU A 98 -2.89 14.01 3.34
CA LEU A 98 -2.55 15.09 2.43
C LEU A 98 -2.57 16.45 3.14
N PHE A 99 -3.59 16.69 3.98
CA PHE A 99 -3.69 17.91 4.78
C PHE A 99 -2.50 18.03 5.74
N TYR A 100 -2.23 17.02 6.56
CA TYR A 100 -1.13 17.07 7.53
C TYR A 100 0.27 17.18 6.90
N ASP A 101 0.47 16.60 5.73
CA ASP A 101 1.76 16.74 5.01
C ASP A 101 1.93 18.15 4.41
N TYR A 102 0.84 18.88 4.17
CA TYR A 102 0.86 20.22 3.59
C TYR A 102 0.75 21.35 4.62
N GLU A 103 0.08 21.11 5.74
CA GLU A 103 -0.16 22.11 6.81
C GLU A 103 1.11 22.80 7.33
N PRO A 104 2.27 22.10 7.58
CA PRO A 104 3.49 22.76 8.02
C PRO A 104 3.97 23.85 7.07
N LYS A 105 3.78 23.68 5.77
CA LYS A 105 4.14 24.67 4.76
C LYS A 105 3.20 25.87 4.77
N LEU A 106 1.91 25.65 5.03
CA LEU A 106 0.96 26.74 5.22
C LEU A 106 1.33 27.59 6.44
N ARG A 107 1.74 26.96 7.54
CA ARG A 107 2.20 27.65 8.74
C ARG A 107 3.52 28.42 8.49
N GLU A 108 4.47 27.90 7.73
CA GLU A 108 5.69 28.59 7.34
C GLU A 108 5.39 29.83 6.47
N LEU A 109 4.50 29.70 5.51
CA LEU A 109 4.06 30.81 4.65
C LEU A 109 3.37 31.90 5.47
N ALA A 110 2.60 31.52 6.49
CA ALA A 110 1.93 32.48 7.40
C ALA A 110 2.89 33.14 8.39
N SER A 111 3.96 32.46 8.83
CA SER A 111 4.92 32.98 9.83
C SER A 111 6.11 33.75 9.23
N GLY A 112 6.41 33.55 7.94
CA GLY A 112 7.57 34.17 7.26
C GLY A 112 7.28 35.48 6.54
N ALA A 113 6.06 35.97 6.57
CA ALA A 113 5.64 37.15 5.81
C ALA A 113 5.69 38.43 6.66
N GLU A 114 6.88 39.06 6.74
CA GLU A 114 6.95 40.52 6.62
C GLU A 114 6.66 40.95 5.15
N ILE A 115 5.67 40.34 4.53
CA ILE A 115 5.10 40.85 3.29
C ILE A 115 3.99 41.82 3.73
N PRO A 116 3.99 43.10 3.25
CA PRO A 116 2.86 43.96 3.49
C PRO A 116 1.63 43.19 3.03
N ALA A 117 0.67 43.02 3.96
CA ALA A 117 -0.48 42.15 3.78
C ALA A 117 -1.02 42.29 2.36
N PRO A 118 -0.84 41.29 1.48
CA PRO A 118 -1.71 41.18 0.34
C PRO A 118 -3.09 41.00 0.96
N GLU A 119 -4.07 41.68 0.42
CA GLU A 119 -5.47 41.62 0.84
C GLU A 119 -5.73 40.17 1.25
N LEU A 120 -6.14 40.00 2.54
CA LEU A 120 -6.43 38.68 3.11
C LEU A 120 -7.21 37.88 2.07
N PRO A 121 -6.79 36.64 1.75
CA PRO A 121 -7.58 35.82 0.84
C PRO A 121 -9.01 35.81 1.33
N GLU A 122 -9.96 35.96 0.42
CA GLU A 122 -11.37 36.04 0.77
C GLU A 122 -11.74 34.91 1.74
N PRO A 123 -12.54 35.15 2.80
CA PRO A 123 -12.96 34.11 3.73
C PRO A 123 -13.55 32.95 2.95
N GLY A 124 -12.90 31.79 2.99
CA GLY A 124 -13.31 30.58 2.26
C GLY A 124 -12.17 29.87 1.51
N THR A 125 -10.91 30.34 1.59
CA THR A 125 -9.77 29.71 0.93
C THR A 125 -8.81 28.98 1.87
N GLU A 126 -9.03 29.01 3.17
CA GLU A 126 -8.28 28.18 4.13
C GLU A 126 -8.97 26.82 4.25
N VAL A 127 -8.29 25.78 3.83
CA VAL A 127 -8.74 24.41 4.12
C VAL A 127 -8.32 24.07 5.55
N SER A 128 -9.29 23.90 6.44
CA SER A 128 -9.09 23.45 7.81
C SER A 128 -9.37 21.95 7.91
N ILE A 129 -8.72 21.29 8.89
CA ILE A 129 -9.08 19.92 9.24
C ILE A 129 -10.53 19.83 9.73
N ASP A 130 -11.02 20.91 10.37
CA ASP A 130 -12.40 21.01 10.85
C ASP A 130 -13.42 20.97 9.70
N ASP A 131 -13.03 21.37 8.48
CA ASP A 131 -13.88 21.28 7.28
C ASP A 131 -14.15 19.83 6.87
N LEU A 132 -13.33 18.88 7.34
CA LEU A 132 -13.56 17.45 7.14
C LEU A 132 -14.64 16.90 8.09
N GLY A 133 -15.00 17.67 9.13
CA GLY A 133 -15.96 17.27 10.17
C GLY A 133 -15.36 16.28 11.18
N PRO A 134 -16.18 15.77 12.10
CA PRO A 134 -15.73 14.76 13.06
C PRO A 134 -15.40 13.46 12.34
N LEU A 135 -14.12 13.07 12.32
CA LEU A 135 -13.62 11.93 11.54
C LEU A 135 -13.52 10.64 12.36
N ASP A 136 -13.55 10.73 13.70
CA ASP A 136 -13.36 9.54 14.54
C ASP A 136 -14.34 8.42 14.20
N GLY A 137 -13.79 7.27 13.89
CA GLY A 137 -14.54 6.08 13.49
C GLY A 137 -15.10 6.12 12.06
N GLN A 138 -14.99 7.22 11.31
CA GLN A 138 -15.45 7.30 9.92
C GLN A 138 -14.59 6.43 8.99
N LYS A 139 -15.24 5.82 7.99
CA LYS A 139 -14.56 5.05 6.95
C LYS A 139 -13.81 5.96 5.98
N VAL A 140 -12.57 5.60 5.68
CA VAL A 140 -11.76 6.34 4.71
C VAL A 140 -12.43 6.40 3.33
N SER A 141 -13.12 5.32 2.93
CA SER A 141 -13.86 5.27 1.66
C SER A 141 -14.96 6.34 1.54
N GLU A 142 -15.59 6.72 2.66
CA GLU A 142 -16.60 7.77 2.70
C GLU A 142 -15.95 9.15 2.58
N VAL A 143 -14.91 9.41 3.35
CA VAL A 143 -14.21 10.70 3.38
C VAL A 143 -13.48 11.00 2.06
N ILE A 144 -12.83 10.01 1.46
CA ILE A 144 -12.17 10.15 0.15
C ILE A 144 -13.16 10.60 -0.94
N ARG A 145 -14.42 10.16 -0.87
CA ARG A 145 -15.44 10.52 -1.87
C ARG A 145 -16.02 11.93 -1.71
N THR A 146 -15.65 12.66 -0.66
CA THR A 146 -16.15 14.03 -0.42
C THR A 146 -15.52 15.13 -1.27
N ASN A 147 -14.56 14.82 -2.15
CA ASN A 147 -13.75 15.78 -2.90
C ASN A 147 -12.83 16.70 -2.08
N LYS A 148 -12.73 16.54 -0.78
CA LYS A 148 -11.88 17.40 0.07
C LYS A 148 -10.39 17.35 -0.34
N ALA A 149 -9.89 16.20 -0.76
CA ALA A 149 -8.55 16.10 -1.32
C ALA A 149 -8.34 16.99 -2.55
N GLU A 150 -9.35 17.15 -3.40
CA GLU A 150 -9.28 18.03 -4.58
C GLU A 150 -9.26 19.50 -4.20
N GLU A 151 -9.95 19.89 -3.14
CA GLU A 151 -9.91 21.24 -2.58
C GLU A 151 -8.48 21.55 -2.12
N ILE A 152 -7.86 20.68 -1.30
CA ILE A 152 -6.46 20.81 -0.84
C ILE A 152 -5.51 20.86 -2.04
N LEU A 153 -5.64 19.96 -3.02
CA LEU A 153 -4.81 19.95 -4.22
C LEU A 153 -4.99 21.21 -5.08
N THR A 154 -6.13 21.85 -5.02
CA THR A 154 -6.36 23.12 -5.71
C THR A 154 -5.59 24.25 -5.05
N VAL A 155 -5.54 24.29 -3.72
CA VAL A 155 -4.71 25.24 -2.96
C VAL A 155 -3.22 24.97 -3.30
N ILE A 156 -2.74 23.73 -3.19
CA ILE A 156 -1.36 23.39 -3.52
C ILE A 156 -1.01 23.80 -4.97
N ARG A 157 -1.94 23.61 -5.91
CA ARG A 157 -1.73 24.00 -7.32
C ARG A 157 -1.56 25.50 -7.50
N ARG A 158 -2.31 26.28 -6.72
CA ARG A 158 -2.24 27.74 -6.74
C ARG A 158 -0.92 28.22 -6.14
N GLU A 159 -0.53 27.69 -4.98
CA GLU A 159 0.62 28.14 -4.21
C GLU A 159 1.96 27.59 -4.75
N GLU A 160 2.04 26.30 -5.08
CA GLU A 160 3.28 25.62 -5.46
C GLU A 160 3.33 25.19 -6.95
N GLY A 161 2.21 25.30 -7.65
CA GLY A 161 2.10 24.98 -9.07
C GLY A 161 1.67 23.57 -9.38
N ARG A 162 1.39 23.34 -10.67
CA ARG A 162 0.79 22.07 -11.18
C ARG A 162 1.64 20.83 -10.95
N LYS A 163 2.97 20.98 -10.99
CA LYS A 163 3.90 19.85 -10.83
C LYS A 163 3.82 19.31 -9.41
N GLU A 164 3.86 20.20 -8.42
CA GLU A 164 3.80 19.81 -7.02
C GLU A 164 2.43 19.24 -6.66
N ALA A 165 1.33 19.85 -7.06
CA ALA A 165 0.00 19.29 -6.86
C ALA A 165 -0.13 17.87 -7.44
N LYS A 166 0.49 17.59 -8.60
CA LYS A 166 0.53 16.24 -9.17
C LYS A 166 1.36 15.27 -8.33
N ASN A 167 2.46 15.73 -7.74
CA ASN A 167 3.30 14.94 -6.85
C ASN A 167 2.55 14.60 -5.55
N TYR A 168 1.93 15.60 -4.92
CA TYR A 168 1.10 15.40 -3.73
C TYR A 168 -0.04 14.41 -4.00
N ARG A 169 -0.81 14.61 -5.07
CA ARG A 169 -1.86 13.68 -5.50
C ARG A 169 -1.36 12.24 -5.58
N ARG A 170 -0.23 12.02 -6.27
CA ARG A 170 0.32 10.68 -6.46
C ARG A 170 0.75 10.05 -5.14
N ASN A 171 1.44 10.82 -4.30
CA ASN A 171 2.05 10.31 -3.07
C ASN A 171 1.02 10.05 -1.95
N HIS A 172 -0.17 10.65 -2.04
CA HIS A 172 -1.26 10.52 -1.09
C HIS A 172 -2.43 9.65 -1.59
N ARG A 173 -2.29 8.98 -2.74
CA ARG A 173 -3.24 7.92 -3.09
C ARG A 173 -3.23 6.86 -1.98
N LEU A 174 -4.39 6.35 -1.59
CA LEU A 174 -4.47 5.36 -0.52
C LEU A 174 -3.58 4.14 -0.79
N ILE A 175 -3.51 3.67 -2.04
CA ILE A 175 -2.61 2.57 -2.42
C ILE A 175 -1.12 2.88 -2.16
N HIS A 176 -0.69 4.13 -2.33
CA HIS A 176 0.69 4.54 -2.04
C HIS A 176 0.95 4.63 -0.53
N LEU A 177 -0.06 5.02 0.26
CA LEU A 177 0.02 5.01 1.73
C LEU A 177 0.12 3.57 2.25
N ILE A 178 -0.65 2.64 1.68
CA ILE A 178 -0.53 1.20 1.96
C ILE A 178 0.88 0.70 1.62
N TYR A 179 1.45 1.08 0.47
CA TYR A 179 2.82 0.73 0.13
C TYR A 179 3.85 1.34 1.09
N LYS A 180 3.68 2.59 1.50
CA LYS A 180 4.54 3.23 2.52
C LYS A 180 4.47 2.46 3.85
N MET A 181 3.27 2.05 4.27
CA MET A 181 3.08 1.21 5.46
C MET A 181 3.81 -0.13 5.33
N ARG A 182 3.67 -0.81 4.20
CA ARG A 182 4.42 -2.04 3.89
C ARG A 182 5.93 -1.80 3.99
N SER A 183 6.44 -0.73 3.38
CA SER A 183 7.87 -0.41 3.39
C SER A 183 8.38 -0.19 4.82
N LYS A 184 7.65 0.56 5.63
CA LYS A 184 7.98 0.76 7.05
C LYS A 184 7.94 -0.56 7.83
N ALA A 185 6.90 -1.37 7.67
CA ALA A 185 6.77 -2.65 8.35
C ALA A 185 7.95 -3.58 8.07
N VAL A 186 8.41 -3.65 6.83
CA VAL A 186 9.53 -4.53 6.42
C VAL A 186 10.90 -3.97 6.84
N HIS A 187 11.12 -2.65 6.72
CA HIS A 187 12.44 -2.05 6.93
C HIS A 187 12.70 -1.51 8.33
N GLU A 188 11.65 -1.17 9.07
CA GLU A 188 11.75 -0.54 10.40
C GLU A 188 11.47 -1.50 11.55
N LEU A 189 11.29 -2.79 11.30
CA LEU A 189 11.05 -3.81 12.33
C LEU A 189 12.04 -3.75 13.50
N SER A 190 13.29 -3.38 13.23
CA SER A 190 14.32 -3.19 14.25
C SER A 190 14.13 -1.93 15.10
N ARG A 191 13.30 -0.97 14.66
CA ARG A 191 13.05 0.31 15.33
C ARG A 191 11.68 0.38 15.99
N MET A 192 10.78 -0.56 15.74
CA MET A 192 9.41 -0.57 16.27
C MET A 192 9.32 -0.91 17.77
N GLY A 193 10.44 -1.00 18.49
CA GLY A 193 10.45 -1.41 19.89
C GLY A 193 9.70 -0.50 20.87
N ASN A 194 9.36 0.75 20.52
CA ASN A 194 8.77 1.69 21.47
C ASN A 194 7.68 2.63 20.94
N GLU A 195 7.30 2.57 19.68
CA GLU A 195 6.23 3.42 19.18
C GLU A 195 5.07 2.55 18.69
N ASN A 196 4.03 2.40 19.51
CA ASN A 196 2.77 1.72 19.22
C ASN A 196 1.91 2.45 18.15
N LYS A 197 2.53 3.16 17.21
CA LYS A 197 1.85 3.98 16.20
C LYS A 197 1.05 3.21 15.15
N TRP A 198 1.00 1.87 15.25
CA TRP A 198 0.31 1.00 14.31
C TRP A 198 -0.58 0.01 15.06
N GLU A 199 -1.41 0.51 15.95
CA GLU A 199 -2.50 -0.31 16.50
C GLU A 199 -3.52 -0.55 15.39
N ILE A 200 -3.33 -1.66 14.70
CA ILE A 200 -4.25 -2.15 13.69
C ILE A 200 -5.33 -2.94 14.44
N GLU A 201 -6.53 -2.40 14.52
CA GLU A 201 -7.66 -3.13 15.07
C GLU A 201 -8.04 -4.31 14.17
N ASP A 202 -8.17 -5.51 14.77
CA ASP A 202 -8.46 -6.74 14.02
C ASP A 202 -9.96 -6.90 13.62
N GLY A 203 -10.82 -5.94 13.97
CA GLY A 203 -12.27 -6.10 13.84
C GLY A 203 -12.94 -5.43 12.65
N ARG A 204 -12.27 -4.47 12.00
CA ARG A 204 -12.87 -3.69 10.91
C ARG A 204 -12.37 -4.15 9.54
N ASP A 205 -13.28 -4.17 8.56
CA ASP A 205 -12.99 -4.61 7.19
C ASP A 205 -12.47 -3.50 6.26
N GLU A 206 -12.58 -2.24 6.68
CA GLU A 206 -12.17 -1.07 5.91
C GLU A 206 -11.28 -0.12 6.72
N PRO A 207 -10.37 0.62 6.07
CA PRO A 207 -9.64 1.71 6.70
C PRO A 207 -10.57 2.77 7.30
N PHE A 208 -10.16 3.34 8.42
CA PHE A 208 -10.93 4.35 9.15
C PHE A 208 -10.00 5.37 9.81
N TYR A 209 -10.58 6.46 10.31
CA TYR A 209 -9.87 7.45 11.10
C TYR A 209 -10.09 7.24 12.59
N ARG A 210 -9.07 7.54 13.37
CA ARG A 210 -9.11 7.51 14.82
C ARG A 210 -8.61 8.85 15.37
N ASP A 211 -9.34 9.37 16.33
CA ASP A 211 -8.92 10.54 17.10
C ASP A 211 -7.75 10.20 18.02
N MET A 212 -6.71 11.02 17.97
CA MET A 212 -5.46 10.85 18.70
C MET A 212 -4.99 12.17 19.29
N VAL A 213 -4.34 12.12 20.44
CA VAL A 213 -3.73 13.28 21.07
C VAL A 213 -2.22 13.15 21.00
N ARG A 214 -1.56 14.14 20.42
CA ARG A 214 -0.11 14.26 20.45
C ARG A 214 0.31 15.21 21.57
N LEU A 215 1.23 14.75 22.44
CA LEU A 215 1.88 15.60 23.43
C LEU A 215 3.26 15.98 22.91
N TYR A 216 3.59 17.25 22.92
CA TYR A 216 4.94 17.73 22.59
C TYR A 216 5.32 18.88 23.51
N GLU A 217 6.64 19.07 23.70
CA GLU A 217 7.17 20.18 24.48
C GLU A 217 7.37 21.39 23.56
N PHE A 218 6.78 22.51 23.94
CA PHE A 218 6.94 23.79 23.26
C PHE A 218 7.26 24.88 24.31
N GLU A 219 8.40 25.53 24.18
CA GLU A 219 8.88 26.57 25.11
C GLU A 219 8.86 26.16 26.58
N GLY A 220 9.18 24.89 26.88
CA GLY A 220 9.19 24.32 28.23
C GLY A 220 7.81 23.94 28.78
N ASN A 221 6.74 24.07 27.99
CA ASN A 221 5.39 23.64 28.33
C ASN A 221 5.01 22.38 27.55
N ILE A 222 4.23 21.50 28.20
CA ILE A 222 3.60 20.37 27.50
C ILE A 222 2.33 20.87 26.81
N VAL A 223 2.31 20.79 25.51
CA VAL A 223 1.16 21.16 24.66
C VAL A 223 0.52 19.90 24.12
N SER A 224 -0.80 19.84 24.12
CA SER A 224 -1.59 18.78 23.46
C SER A 224 -2.13 19.27 22.13
N GLU A 225 -2.05 18.43 21.12
CA GLU A 225 -2.63 18.66 19.80
C GLU A 225 -3.47 17.44 19.42
N ASP A 226 -4.74 17.68 19.11
CA ASP A 226 -5.63 16.64 18.59
C ASP A 226 -5.37 16.45 17.10
N PHE A 227 -5.28 15.19 16.65
CA PHE A 227 -5.12 14.87 15.24
C PHE A 227 -5.81 13.55 14.90
N TYR A 228 -6.12 13.37 13.62
CA TYR A 228 -6.71 12.13 13.13
C TYR A 228 -5.64 11.22 12.53
N GLU A 229 -5.61 9.96 12.98
CA GLU A 229 -4.73 8.93 12.45
C GLU A 229 -5.49 8.05 11.46
N LEU A 230 -4.87 7.82 10.29
CA LEU A 230 -5.35 6.81 9.34
C LEU A 230 -5.00 5.41 9.87
N VAL A 231 -6.02 4.62 10.18
CA VAL A 231 -5.89 3.23 10.63
C VAL A 231 -6.23 2.28 9.48
N ILE A 232 -5.31 1.38 9.17
CA ILE A 232 -5.50 0.34 8.15
C ILE A 232 -5.58 -1.03 8.85
N PRO A 233 -6.77 -1.63 8.99
CA PRO A 233 -6.95 -2.88 9.72
C PRO A 233 -6.29 -4.08 9.02
N ASN A 234 -5.80 -5.04 9.81
CA ASN A 234 -5.26 -6.30 9.26
C ASN A 234 -6.31 -7.04 8.41
N ARG A 235 -7.57 -6.98 8.81
CA ARG A 235 -8.67 -7.61 8.08
C ARG A 235 -8.85 -7.01 6.68
N PHE A 236 -8.67 -5.69 6.57
CA PHE A 236 -8.65 -5.04 5.25
C PHE A 236 -7.51 -5.55 4.38
N ILE A 237 -6.27 -5.63 4.92
CA ILE A 237 -5.11 -6.14 4.17
C ILE A 237 -5.31 -7.59 3.76
N TYR A 238 -5.88 -8.41 4.65
CA TYR A 238 -6.24 -9.79 4.34
C TYR A 238 -7.22 -9.87 3.16
N ASN A 239 -8.35 -9.13 3.24
CA ASN A 239 -9.36 -9.10 2.18
C ASN A 239 -8.78 -8.59 0.85
N LEU A 240 -7.96 -7.53 0.91
CA LEU A 240 -7.26 -6.98 -0.25
C LEU A 240 -6.33 -8.03 -0.88
N THR A 241 -5.56 -8.75 -0.07
CA THR A 241 -4.64 -9.81 -0.53
C THR A 241 -5.40 -10.95 -1.18
N GLN A 242 -6.44 -11.47 -0.51
CA GLN A 242 -7.26 -12.56 -1.04
C GLN A 242 -7.90 -12.19 -2.37
N ASN A 243 -8.52 -11.03 -2.45
CA ASN A 243 -9.20 -10.56 -3.66
C ASN A 243 -8.21 -10.38 -4.81
N THR A 244 -7.12 -9.65 -4.57
CA THR A 244 -6.08 -9.40 -5.58
C THR A 244 -5.50 -10.71 -6.13
N LEU A 245 -5.15 -11.66 -5.26
CA LEU A 245 -4.57 -12.93 -5.69
C LEU A 245 -5.59 -13.84 -6.36
N SER A 246 -6.84 -13.86 -5.90
CA SER A 246 -7.91 -14.63 -6.57
C SER A 246 -8.05 -14.20 -8.03
N ASN A 247 -8.23 -12.91 -8.26
CA ASN A 247 -8.40 -12.36 -9.60
C ASN A 247 -7.14 -12.51 -10.46
N PHE A 248 -5.96 -12.43 -9.85
CA PHE A 248 -4.71 -12.71 -10.55
C PHE A 248 -4.61 -14.16 -11.02
N PHE A 249 -4.97 -15.15 -10.18
CA PHE A 249 -4.97 -16.54 -10.58
C PHE A 249 -6.03 -16.84 -11.65
N ASP A 250 -7.21 -16.24 -11.55
CA ASP A 250 -8.25 -16.34 -12.58
C ASP A 250 -7.77 -15.75 -13.92
N PHE A 251 -7.05 -14.62 -13.87
CA PHE A 251 -6.38 -14.07 -15.05
C PHE A 251 -5.33 -15.04 -15.62
N CYS A 252 -4.50 -15.66 -14.77
CA CYS A 252 -3.50 -16.64 -15.21
C CYS A 252 -4.14 -17.86 -15.87
N LEU A 253 -5.25 -18.36 -15.33
CA LEU A 253 -6.03 -19.46 -15.93
C LEU A 253 -6.57 -19.07 -17.30
N LYS A 254 -7.15 -17.88 -17.41
CA LYS A 254 -7.71 -17.38 -18.67
C LYS A 254 -6.65 -17.19 -19.77
N GLU A 255 -5.51 -16.63 -19.39
CA GLU A 255 -4.39 -16.36 -20.31
C GLU A 255 -3.49 -17.59 -20.53
N GLN A 256 -3.76 -18.71 -19.87
CA GLN A 256 -2.92 -19.92 -19.87
C GLN A 256 -1.44 -19.61 -19.56
N ARG A 257 -1.22 -18.69 -18.63
CA ARG A 257 0.09 -18.17 -18.21
C ARG A 257 0.42 -18.60 -16.81
N LEU A 258 1.62 -19.16 -16.59
CA LEU A 258 2.09 -19.49 -15.25
C LEU A 258 2.29 -18.20 -14.41
N PRO A 259 1.84 -18.17 -13.13
CA PRO A 259 1.98 -17.02 -12.24
C PRO A 259 3.43 -16.58 -12.03
N LEU A 260 4.39 -17.51 -12.11
CA LEU A 260 5.82 -17.32 -11.85
C LEU A 260 6.65 -17.77 -13.08
N GLU A 261 6.38 -17.21 -14.24
CA GLU A 261 7.01 -17.59 -15.50
C GLU A 261 8.47 -17.12 -15.63
N ASN A 262 8.85 -16.03 -14.97
CA ASN A 262 10.18 -15.43 -15.01
C ASN A 262 11.16 -15.98 -13.95
N ARG A 263 11.17 -17.25 -13.77
CA ARG A 263 11.78 -18.07 -12.71
C ARG A 263 13.27 -17.88 -12.39
N SER A 264 13.98 -16.88 -12.84
CA SER A 264 15.42 -16.76 -12.53
C SER A 264 15.73 -16.54 -11.04
N ASN A 265 14.81 -15.92 -10.31
CA ASN A 265 14.99 -15.60 -8.88
C ASN A 265 14.28 -16.58 -7.93
N PHE A 266 13.13 -17.13 -8.32
CA PHE A 266 12.37 -18.05 -7.47
C PHE A 266 13.00 -19.44 -7.38
N LYS A 267 13.65 -19.91 -8.45
CA LYS A 267 14.37 -21.18 -8.43
C LYS A 267 15.49 -21.22 -7.38
N ARG A 268 16.08 -20.07 -7.04
CA ARG A 268 17.07 -19.96 -5.96
C ARG A 268 16.44 -20.02 -4.56
N ALA A 269 15.24 -19.49 -4.37
CA ALA A 269 14.57 -19.48 -3.06
C ALA A 269 13.98 -20.87 -2.73
N VAL A 270 13.37 -21.53 -3.69
CA VAL A 270 12.76 -22.86 -3.49
C VAL A 270 13.83 -23.95 -3.37
N ASP A 271 14.94 -23.89 -4.14
CA ASP A 271 16.06 -24.83 -3.99
C ASP A 271 16.80 -24.73 -2.64
N LEU A 272 16.59 -23.63 -1.90
CA LEU A 272 17.17 -23.44 -0.56
C LEU A 272 16.29 -24.00 0.56
N THR A 273 14.98 -24.15 0.35
CA THR A 273 14.02 -24.62 1.38
C THR A 273 13.70 -26.12 1.32
N TRP A 274 14.14 -26.85 0.28
CA TRP A 274 13.83 -28.27 0.09
C TRP A 274 15.08 -29.19 0.15
N ARG A 275 16.13 -28.73 0.81
CA ARG A 275 17.33 -29.55 1.08
C ARG A 275 17.48 -29.87 2.56
N ASP A 276 16.43 -30.39 3.18
CA ASP A 276 16.53 -31.13 4.44
C ASP A 276 15.62 -32.36 4.39
#